data_595421ddfafd648626d148c90388692b
#
_entry.id   595421ddfafd648626d148c90388692b
#
_cell.length_a   1.000
_cell.length_b   1.000
_cell.length_c   1.000
_cell.angle_alpha   90.00
_cell.angle_beta   90.00
_cell.angle_gamma   90.00
#
_symmetry.space_group_name_H-M   'P 1'
#
loop_
_entity.id
_entity.type
_entity.pdbx_description
1 polymer ?
#
loop_
_entity_poly.entity_id
_entity_poly.type
_entity_poly.pdbx_seq_one_letter_code
_entity_poly.pdbx_strand_id
1 'polypeptide(L)'
;SKPEPGAEFVVLDESMVKDFKDQTLATSQDRLHYIEKLKKDNRDAILGTLVTDSEGKAAMLLKDFVKKTGFIVVQTRGVEGYDLALPQYSTEMKASIEDEVKVYEFVLKDDYTKSAKISIKKQMSVNKDKYVPESGAEFQIIDPHGEVVDTLITDEKGEATSISLAIGVYT
;
A
#
# COMPACT_ATOMS: atom_id res chain seq x y z
N SER A 1 4.83 -3.22 -20.42
CA SER A 1 4.73 -3.55 -18.99
C SER A 1 4.81 -5.06 -18.81
N LYS A 2 5.49 -5.52 -17.78
CA LYS A 2 5.53 -6.94 -17.43
C LYS A 2 4.33 -7.28 -16.55
N PRO A 3 3.80 -8.52 -16.64
CA PRO A 3 2.84 -9.01 -15.66
C PRO A 3 3.39 -8.91 -14.24
N GLU A 4 2.53 -8.61 -13.29
CA GLU A 4 2.88 -8.54 -11.86
C GLU A 4 2.11 -9.63 -11.11
N PRO A 5 2.74 -10.78 -10.82
CA PRO A 5 2.13 -11.82 -9.99
C PRO A 5 2.17 -11.44 -8.51
N GLY A 6 1.14 -11.86 -7.77
CA GLY A 6 1.05 -11.64 -6.34
C GLY A 6 0.67 -10.22 -5.92
N ALA A 7 0.32 -9.33 -6.84
CA ALA A 7 -0.28 -8.05 -6.49
C ALA A 7 -1.65 -8.27 -5.83
N GLU A 8 -1.90 -7.57 -4.73
CA GLU A 8 -3.14 -7.70 -3.97
C GLU A 8 -3.99 -6.46 -4.08
N PHE A 9 -5.28 -6.67 -4.22
CA PHE A 9 -6.30 -5.62 -4.29
C PHE A 9 -7.47 -5.97 -3.39
N VAL A 10 -8.05 -4.97 -2.77
CA VAL A 10 -9.35 -5.12 -2.11
C VAL A 10 -10.43 -4.46 -2.95
N VAL A 11 -11.61 -5.06 -2.98
CA VAL A 11 -12.79 -4.50 -3.61
C VAL A 11 -13.70 -3.97 -2.53
N LEU A 12 -14.01 -2.68 -2.57
CA LEU A 12 -14.78 -1.98 -1.55
C LEU A 12 -16.16 -1.58 -2.08
N ASP A 13 -17.10 -1.52 -1.15
CA ASP A 13 -18.45 -0.99 -1.41
C ASP A 13 -18.41 0.49 -1.86
N GLU A 14 -19.34 0.87 -2.71
CA GLU A 14 -19.50 2.25 -3.18
C GLU A 14 -19.62 3.28 -2.08
N SER A 15 -20.16 2.92 -0.92
CA SER A 15 -20.25 3.82 0.25
C SER A 15 -18.90 4.40 0.67
N MET A 16 -17.78 3.75 0.28
CA MET A 16 -16.43 4.23 0.56
C MET A 16 -15.90 5.25 -0.46
N VAL A 17 -16.61 5.55 -1.55
CA VAL A 17 -16.16 6.45 -2.64
C VAL A 17 -15.77 7.82 -2.11
N LYS A 18 -16.55 8.38 -1.18
CA LYS A 18 -16.28 9.70 -0.64
C LYS A 18 -14.91 9.77 0.02
N ASP A 19 -14.57 8.79 0.84
CA ASP A 19 -13.31 8.74 1.57
C ASP A 19 -12.11 8.65 0.62
N PHE A 20 -12.23 7.85 -0.46
CA PHE A 20 -11.18 7.70 -1.48
C PHE A 20 -11.04 8.89 -2.41
N LYS A 21 -12.06 9.71 -2.54
CA LYS A 21 -12.00 10.99 -3.27
C LYS A 21 -11.51 12.14 -2.39
N ASP A 22 -11.49 11.95 -1.08
CA ASP A 22 -10.95 12.91 -0.13
C ASP A 22 -9.42 12.96 -0.20
N GLN A 23 -8.83 14.16 0.00
CA GLN A 23 -7.39 14.36 0.01
C GLN A 23 -6.66 13.62 1.13
N THR A 24 -7.36 13.21 2.19
CA THR A 24 -6.79 12.43 3.30
C THR A 24 -6.30 11.05 2.89
N LEU A 25 -6.76 10.52 1.76
CA LEU A 25 -6.36 9.23 1.20
C LEU A 25 -5.53 9.36 -0.08
N ALA A 26 -4.83 10.48 -0.25
CA ALA A 26 -4.05 10.78 -1.46
C ALA A 26 -2.78 9.92 -1.60
N THR A 27 -2.18 9.46 -0.50
CA THR A 27 -0.98 8.62 -0.52
C THR A 27 -1.32 7.14 -0.39
N SER A 28 -0.44 6.26 -0.92
CA SER A 28 -0.55 4.81 -0.73
C SER A 28 -0.57 4.43 0.74
N GLN A 29 0.24 5.08 1.57
CA GLN A 29 0.32 4.84 3.00
C GLN A 29 -1.01 5.16 3.70
N ASP A 30 -1.65 6.28 3.38
CA ASP A 30 -2.96 6.64 3.93
C ASP A 30 -4.02 5.63 3.53
N ARG A 31 -4.01 5.18 2.28
CA ARG A 31 -4.96 4.16 1.79
C ARG A 31 -4.77 2.82 2.48
N LEU A 32 -3.53 2.36 2.65
CA LEU A 32 -3.23 1.11 3.36
C LEU A 32 -3.69 1.18 4.82
N HIS A 33 -3.42 2.25 5.51
CA HIS A 33 -3.87 2.47 6.88
C HIS A 33 -5.41 2.43 6.98
N TYR A 34 -6.09 3.12 6.08
CA TYR A 34 -7.54 3.11 5.99
C TYR A 34 -8.12 1.69 5.77
N ILE A 35 -7.53 0.91 4.86
CA ILE A 35 -7.95 -0.48 4.62
C ILE A 35 -7.77 -1.35 5.88
N GLU A 36 -6.65 -1.23 6.59
CA GLU A 36 -6.43 -1.96 7.84
C GLU A 36 -7.48 -1.58 8.92
N LYS A 37 -7.84 -0.31 8.98
CA LYS A 37 -8.91 0.14 9.87
C LYS A 37 -10.27 -0.42 9.47
N LEU A 38 -10.61 -0.45 8.18
CA LEU A 38 -11.85 -1.07 7.69
C LEU A 38 -11.94 -2.56 8.05
N LYS A 39 -10.85 -3.30 7.96
CA LYS A 39 -10.81 -4.73 8.32
C LYS A 39 -11.20 -4.96 9.78
N LYS A 40 -10.93 -3.99 10.66
CA LYS A 40 -11.28 -4.06 12.07
C LYS A 40 -12.69 -3.54 12.36
N ASP A 41 -13.06 -2.41 11.79
CA ASP A 41 -14.22 -1.63 12.23
C ASP A 41 -15.45 -1.78 11.32
N ASN A 42 -15.25 -2.08 10.04
CA ASN A 42 -16.32 -2.17 9.04
C ASN A 42 -15.99 -3.18 7.94
N ARG A 43 -15.82 -4.43 8.32
CA ARG A 43 -15.42 -5.51 7.41
C ARG A 43 -16.40 -5.76 6.28
N ASP A 44 -17.68 -5.46 6.49
CA ASP A 44 -18.74 -5.63 5.48
C ASP A 44 -18.58 -4.68 4.29
N ALA A 45 -17.83 -3.58 4.44
CA ALA A 45 -17.49 -2.70 3.34
C ALA A 45 -16.49 -3.34 2.36
N ILE A 46 -15.79 -4.41 2.76
CA ILE A 46 -14.85 -5.16 1.92
C ILE A 46 -15.61 -6.29 1.24
N LEU A 47 -15.85 -6.14 -0.08
CA LEU A 47 -16.59 -7.10 -0.88
C LEU A 47 -15.77 -8.32 -1.25
N GLY A 48 -14.45 -8.19 -1.26
CA GLY A 48 -13.52 -9.28 -1.55
C GLY A 48 -12.10 -8.81 -1.75
N THR A 49 -11.22 -9.79 -1.95
CA THR A 49 -9.78 -9.58 -2.19
C THR A 49 -9.38 -10.30 -3.47
N LEU A 50 -8.60 -9.63 -4.30
CA LEU A 50 -8.01 -10.14 -5.53
C LEU A 50 -6.50 -10.30 -5.35
N VAL A 51 -5.94 -11.40 -5.85
CA VAL A 51 -4.48 -11.59 -5.94
C VAL A 51 -4.16 -12.03 -7.37
N THR A 52 -3.23 -11.34 -8.00
CA THR A 52 -2.85 -11.64 -9.38
C THR A 52 -2.05 -12.95 -9.49
N ASP A 53 -2.33 -13.71 -10.55
CA ASP A 53 -1.65 -14.93 -10.92
C ASP A 53 -0.31 -14.65 -11.64
N SER A 54 0.32 -15.70 -12.18
CA SER A 54 1.60 -15.61 -12.93
C SER A 54 1.51 -14.75 -14.19
N GLU A 55 0.31 -14.54 -14.72
CA GLU A 55 0.06 -13.67 -15.89
C GLU A 55 -0.34 -12.24 -15.49
N GLY A 56 -0.33 -11.92 -14.18
CA GLY A 56 -0.76 -10.64 -13.64
C GLY A 56 -2.27 -10.43 -13.70
N LYS A 57 -3.06 -11.50 -13.72
CA LYS A 57 -4.51 -11.47 -13.82
C LYS A 57 -5.16 -11.91 -12.52
N ALA A 58 -6.30 -11.30 -12.19
CA ALA A 58 -7.15 -11.74 -11.10
C ALA A 58 -8.61 -11.51 -11.48
N ALA A 59 -9.49 -12.36 -10.96
CA ALA A 59 -10.94 -12.22 -11.15
C ALA A 59 -11.68 -12.67 -9.90
N MET A 60 -12.84 -12.08 -9.65
CA MET A 60 -13.76 -12.51 -8.61
C MET A 60 -15.19 -12.28 -9.04
N LEU A 61 -16.09 -13.07 -8.48
CA LEU A 61 -17.52 -12.89 -8.63
C LEU A 61 -18.06 -12.04 -7.47
N LEU A 62 -18.69 -10.91 -7.78
CA LEU A 62 -19.38 -10.09 -6.80
C LEU A 62 -20.80 -10.64 -6.58
N LYS A 63 -20.98 -11.37 -5.49
CA LYS A 63 -22.31 -11.87 -5.09
C LYS A 63 -23.18 -10.69 -4.63
N ASP A 64 -24.46 -10.76 -4.94
CA ASP A 64 -25.45 -9.74 -4.56
C ASP A 64 -25.18 -8.32 -5.09
N PHE A 65 -24.32 -8.18 -6.08
CA PHE A 65 -23.96 -6.89 -6.67
C PHE A 65 -25.16 -6.20 -7.35
N VAL A 66 -26.19 -6.95 -7.71
CA VAL A 66 -27.43 -6.42 -8.32
C VAL A 66 -28.10 -5.34 -7.43
N LYS A 67 -27.82 -5.34 -6.14
CA LYS A 67 -28.36 -4.36 -5.17
C LYS A 67 -27.43 -3.19 -4.90
N LYS A 68 -26.24 -3.16 -5.51
CA LYS A 68 -25.22 -2.14 -5.29
C LYS A 68 -24.97 -1.36 -6.56
N THR A 69 -24.71 -0.07 -6.41
CA THR A 69 -24.57 0.85 -7.55
C THR A 69 -23.14 0.97 -8.04
N GLY A 70 -22.16 0.47 -7.27
CA GLY A 70 -20.76 0.50 -7.66
C GLY A 70 -19.80 -0.14 -6.66
N PHE A 71 -18.53 -0.13 -7.01
CA PHE A 71 -17.43 -0.59 -6.17
C PHE A 71 -16.14 0.18 -6.48
N ILE A 72 -15.15 0.03 -5.61
CA ILE A 72 -13.82 0.61 -5.76
C ILE A 72 -12.80 -0.52 -5.63
N VAL A 73 -11.79 -0.54 -6.49
CA VAL A 73 -10.65 -1.45 -6.37
C VAL A 73 -9.43 -0.66 -5.90
N VAL A 74 -8.85 -1.10 -4.80
CA VAL A 74 -7.69 -0.46 -4.16
C VAL A 74 -6.56 -1.46 -4.05
N GLN A 75 -5.38 -1.14 -4.59
CA GLN A 75 -4.20 -1.97 -4.46
C GLN A 75 -3.65 -1.88 -3.04
N THR A 76 -3.37 -3.05 -2.45
CA THR A 76 -2.85 -3.17 -1.08
C THR A 76 -1.46 -3.78 -1.02
N ARG A 77 -1.01 -4.43 -2.10
CA ARG A 77 0.35 -4.96 -2.24
C ARG A 77 0.77 -4.94 -3.70
N GLY A 78 1.99 -4.52 -3.95
CA GLY A 78 2.63 -4.47 -5.26
C GLY A 78 4.08 -4.91 -5.21
N VAL A 79 4.85 -4.59 -6.24
CA VAL A 79 6.29 -4.86 -6.32
C VAL A 79 7.05 -3.86 -5.45
N GLU A 80 8.01 -4.35 -4.70
CA GLU A 80 8.91 -3.51 -3.90
C GLU A 80 9.61 -2.46 -4.80
N GLY A 81 9.63 -1.21 -4.36
CA GLY A 81 10.25 -0.10 -5.08
C GLY A 81 9.30 0.69 -5.98
N TYR A 82 8.07 0.24 -6.15
CA TYR A 82 7.02 0.93 -6.89
C TYR A 82 5.91 1.39 -5.95
N ASP A 83 5.32 2.54 -6.25
CA ASP A 83 4.13 2.99 -5.55
C ASP A 83 2.92 2.18 -6.00
N LEU A 84 1.94 2.05 -5.14
CA LEU A 84 0.71 1.35 -5.46
C LEU A 84 -0.13 2.16 -6.45
N ALA A 85 -0.79 1.46 -7.35
CA ALA A 85 -1.70 2.06 -8.31
C ALA A 85 -2.81 2.87 -7.63
N LEU A 86 -3.27 3.92 -8.29
CA LEU A 86 -4.40 4.71 -7.81
C LEU A 86 -5.68 3.87 -7.77
N PRO A 87 -6.59 4.15 -6.83
CA PRO A 87 -7.87 3.49 -6.76
C PRO A 87 -8.63 3.59 -8.09
N GLN A 88 -9.32 2.52 -8.45
CA GLN A 88 -10.15 2.46 -9.64
C GLN A 88 -11.62 2.36 -9.25
N TYR A 89 -12.44 3.21 -9.83
CA TYR A 89 -13.87 3.26 -9.58
C TYR A 89 -14.63 2.51 -10.67
N SER A 90 -15.62 1.72 -10.29
CA SER A 90 -16.40 0.92 -11.26
C SER A 90 -17.07 1.75 -12.37
N THR A 91 -17.37 3.01 -12.09
CA THR A 91 -17.91 3.97 -13.07
C THR A 91 -16.92 4.35 -14.16
N GLU A 92 -15.64 4.14 -13.95
CA GLU A 92 -14.53 4.43 -14.87
C GLU A 92 -14.04 3.17 -15.60
N MET A 93 -14.57 1.99 -15.24
CA MET A 93 -14.19 0.72 -15.84
C MET A 93 -14.99 0.43 -17.10
N LYS A 94 -14.36 -0.30 -18.02
CA LYS A 94 -15.07 -0.89 -19.15
C LYS A 94 -15.99 -2.00 -18.65
N ALA A 95 -17.27 -1.91 -18.98
CA ALA A 95 -18.26 -2.93 -18.68
C ALA A 95 -18.76 -3.59 -19.95
N SER A 96 -18.94 -4.91 -19.91
CA SER A 96 -19.54 -5.73 -20.97
C SER A 96 -20.52 -6.74 -20.36
N ILE A 97 -21.30 -7.41 -21.21
CA ILE A 97 -22.14 -8.52 -20.79
C ILE A 97 -21.65 -9.76 -21.53
N GLU A 98 -21.26 -10.79 -20.77
CA GLU A 98 -20.78 -12.07 -21.24
C GLU A 98 -21.60 -13.17 -20.54
N ASP A 99 -22.23 -14.04 -21.31
CA ASP A 99 -23.07 -15.14 -20.78
C ASP A 99 -24.08 -14.69 -19.70
N GLU A 100 -24.77 -13.56 -19.93
CA GLU A 100 -25.72 -12.94 -19.00
C GLU A 100 -25.10 -12.37 -17.72
N VAL A 101 -23.76 -12.34 -17.64
CA VAL A 101 -23.01 -11.76 -16.52
C VAL A 101 -22.42 -10.41 -16.91
N LYS A 102 -22.60 -9.39 -16.07
CA LYS A 102 -21.96 -8.11 -16.26
C LYS A 102 -20.51 -8.20 -15.81
N VAL A 103 -19.58 -7.98 -16.76
CA VAL A 103 -18.13 -8.05 -16.53
C VAL A 103 -17.55 -6.64 -16.52
N TYR A 104 -16.77 -6.33 -15.49
CA TYR A 104 -15.97 -5.11 -15.39
C TYR A 104 -14.50 -5.45 -15.62
N GLU A 105 -13.88 -4.79 -16.55
CA GLU A 105 -12.46 -4.97 -16.87
C GLU A 105 -11.69 -3.66 -16.67
N PHE A 106 -10.50 -3.77 -16.11
CA PHE A 106 -9.58 -2.65 -15.97
C PHE A 106 -8.13 -3.15 -15.94
N VAL A 107 -7.20 -2.27 -16.29
CA VAL A 107 -5.76 -2.53 -16.23
C VAL A 107 -5.16 -1.52 -15.29
N LEU A 108 -4.48 -2.02 -14.27
CA LEU A 108 -3.73 -1.22 -13.32
C LEU A 108 -2.25 -1.24 -13.69
N LYS A 109 -1.61 -0.10 -13.55
CA LYS A 109 -0.16 0.06 -13.71
C LYS A 109 0.37 0.77 -12.49
N ASP A 110 1.35 0.17 -11.86
CA ASP A 110 2.02 0.81 -10.74
C ASP A 110 2.83 2.00 -11.23
N ASP A 111 2.86 3.04 -10.42
CA ASP A 111 3.66 4.21 -10.70
C ASP A 111 5.15 3.90 -10.51
N TYR A 112 5.96 4.52 -11.37
CA TYR A 112 7.40 4.34 -11.38
C TYR A 112 8.02 4.87 -10.07
N THR A 113 8.80 4.02 -9.41
CA THR A 113 9.70 4.28 -8.27
C THR A 113 9.31 5.47 -7.37
N LYS A 114 8.39 5.26 -6.46
CA LYS A 114 8.05 6.25 -5.42
C LYS A 114 8.27 5.69 -4.02
N SER A 115 9.26 4.87 -3.84
CA SER A 115 9.72 4.42 -2.54
C SER A 115 11.19 4.80 -2.34
N ALA A 116 11.59 4.93 -1.10
CA ALA A 116 12.95 5.25 -0.70
C ALA A 116 13.33 4.44 0.53
N LYS A 117 14.62 4.33 0.79
CA LYS A 117 15.16 3.78 2.04
C LYS A 117 15.74 4.91 2.88
N ILE A 118 15.62 4.79 4.18
CA ILE A 118 16.28 5.68 5.15
C ILE A 118 17.55 4.98 5.61
N SER A 119 18.70 5.64 5.43
CA SER A 119 19.98 5.18 5.97
C SER A 119 20.42 6.12 7.09
N ILE A 120 20.85 5.55 8.19
CA ILE A 120 21.37 6.30 9.34
C ILE A 120 22.82 5.92 9.62
N LYS A 121 23.55 6.88 10.16
CA LYS A 121 24.89 6.66 10.71
C LYS A 121 24.96 7.27 12.10
N LYS A 122 25.10 6.41 13.10
CA LYS A 122 25.17 6.79 14.50
C LYS A 122 26.62 6.79 14.99
N GLN A 123 27.00 7.85 15.66
CA GLN A 123 28.30 7.99 16.29
C GLN A 123 28.13 8.44 17.75
N MET A 124 29.04 8.01 18.60
CA MET A 124 29.14 8.50 19.96
C MET A 124 30.44 9.27 20.19
N SER A 125 30.36 10.30 21.00
CA SER A 125 31.53 11.09 21.40
C SER A 125 32.31 10.33 22.47
N VAL A 126 33.60 10.12 22.26
CA VAL A 126 34.54 9.59 23.29
C VAL A 126 35.27 10.70 23.97
N ASN A 127 35.45 11.86 23.35
CA ASN A 127 35.92 13.11 23.93
C ASN A 127 35.49 14.28 23.02
N LYS A 128 35.88 15.52 23.41
CA LYS A 128 35.42 16.78 22.80
C LYS A 128 35.53 16.82 21.25
N ASP A 129 36.52 16.12 20.69
CA ASP A 129 36.82 16.20 19.26
C ASP A 129 36.87 14.82 18.56
N LYS A 130 36.51 13.74 19.27
CA LYS A 130 36.59 12.39 18.73
C LYS A 130 35.26 11.65 18.82
N TYR A 131 34.83 11.18 17.68
CA TYR A 131 33.62 10.34 17.51
C TYR A 131 33.99 8.96 17.00
N VAL A 132 33.28 7.95 17.46
CA VAL A 132 33.43 6.56 17.01
C VAL A 132 32.05 6.01 16.63
N PRO A 133 31.97 5.04 15.69
CA PRO A 133 30.72 4.37 15.39
C PRO A 133 30.07 3.77 16.63
N GLU A 134 28.76 3.87 16.74
CA GLU A 134 27.99 3.24 17.81
C GLU A 134 27.19 2.07 17.25
N SER A 135 27.60 0.85 17.60
CA SER A 135 26.92 -0.39 17.27
C SER A 135 25.78 -0.68 18.24
N GLY A 136 24.69 -1.30 17.74
CA GLY A 136 23.57 -1.73 18.57
C GLY A 136 22.61 -0.61 18.99
N ALA A 137 22.77 0.62 18.46
CA ALA A 137 21.79 1.67 18.66
C ALA A 137 20.50 1.35 17.90
N GLU A 138 19.36 1.41 18.59
CA GLU A 138 18.04 1.10 18.05
C GLU A 138 17.29 2.38 17.70
N PHE A 139 16.63 2.38 16.51
CA PHE A 139 15.78 3.44 16.04
C PHE A 139 14.50 2.85 15.46
N GLN A 140 13.37 3.47 15.74
CA GLN A 140 12.10 3.13 15.13
C GLN A 140 11.76 4.14 14.05
N ILE A 141 11.24 3.66 12.93
CA ILE A 141 10.63 4.50 11.90
C ILE A 141 9.12 4.46 12.11
N ILE A 142 8.55 5.61 12.37
CA ILE A 142 7.13 5.76 12.71
C ILE A 142 6.45 6.52 11.58
N ASP A 143 5.31 6.01 11.12
CA ASP A 143 4.49 6.64 10.10
C ASP A 143 3.65 7.79 10.66
N PRO A 144 2.96 8.60 9.81
CA PRO A 144 2.13 9.70 10.28
C PRO A 144 0.94 9.29 11.15
N HIS A 145 0.61 7.99 11.17
CA HIS A 145 -0.47 7.45 12.00
C HIS A 145 0.02 6.95 13.37
N GLY A 146 1.35 7.04 13.61
CA GLY A 146 1.96 6.59 14.85
C GLY A 146 2.32 5.10 14.88
N GLU A 147 2.25 4.41 13.74
CA GLU A 147 2.60 3.00 13.62
C GLU A 147 4.11 2.83 13.35
N VAL A 148 4.75 1.90 14.05
CA VAL A 148 6.14 1.52 13.79
C VAL A 148 6.18 0.67 12.52
N VAL A 149 6.79 1.20 11.46
CA VAL A 149 6.90 0.53 10.16
C VAL A 149 8.21 -0.22 9.96
N ASP A 150 9.25 0.17 10.70
CA ASP A 150 10.54 -0.54 10.72
C ASP A 150 11.32 -0.22 12.00
N THR A 151 12.20 -1.14 12.40
CA THR A 151 13.13 -0.96 13.51
C THR A 151 14.55 -1.19 13.01
N LEU A 152 15.40 -0.19 13.13
CA LEU A 152 16.79 -0.21 12.69
C LEU A 152 17.71 -0.44 13.87
N ILE A 153 18.68 -1.33 13.72
CA ILE A 153 19.75 -1.56 14.69
C ILE A 153 21.09 -1.34 13.97
N THR A 154 21.91 -0.43 14.50
CA THR A 154 23.20 -0.10 13.88
C THR A 154 24.19 -1.25 13.99
N ASP A 155 24.94 -1.46 12.93
CA ASP A 155 26.02 -2.43 12.82
C ASP A 155 27.34 -1.90 13.49
N GLU A 156 28.43 -2.66 13.33
CA GLU A 156 29.76 -2.28 13.85
C GLU A 156 30.33 -0.98 13.28
N LYS A 157 29.80 -0.54 12.12
CA LYS A 157 30.15 0.75 11.51
C LYS A 157 29.22 1.89 11.95
N GLY A 158 28.27 1.59 12.84
CA GLY A 158 27.24 2.53 13.27
C GLY A 158 26.17 2.77 12.21
N GLU A 159 26.02 1.89 11.23
CA GLU A 159 25.14 2.07 10.08
C GLU A 159 23.94 1.14 10.14
N ALA A 160 22.78 1.63 9.69
CA ALA A 160 21.58 0.83 9.46
C ALA A 160 20.77 1.43 8.32
N THR A 161 20.04 0.58 7.60
CA THR A 161 19.20 0.99 6.46
C THR A 161 17.84 0.32 6.57
N SER A 162 16.78 1.08 6.33
CA SER A 162 15.41 0.60 6.38
C SER A 162 15.05 -0.31 5.21
N ILE A 163 13.91 -0.99 5.34
CA ILE A 163 13.15 -1.51 4.20
C ILE A 163 12.78 -0.37 3.24
N SER A 164 12.31 -0.70 2.04
CA SER A 164 11.71 0.30 1.15
C SER A 164 10.42 0.84 1.75
N LEU A 165 10.35 2.16 1.86
CA LEU A 165 9.23 2.89 2.43
C LEU A 165 8.48 3.62 1.33
N ALA A 166 7.15 3.61 1.37
CA ALA A 166 6.31 4.44 0.50
C ALA A 166 6.62 5.93 0.70
N ILE A 167 6.32 6.76 -0.30
CA ILE A 167 6.44 8.21 -0.14
C ILE A 167 5.51 8.67 0.99
N GLY A 168 6.07 9.39 1.92
CA GLY A 168 5.38 9.89 3.11
C GLY A 168 6.30 10.66 4.03
N VAL A 169 5.76 11.09 5.17
CA VAL A 169 6.52 11.71 6.25
C VAL A 169 6.68 10.68 7.36
N TYR A 170 7.89 10.51 7.84
CA TYR A 170 8.24 9.57 8.91
C TYR A 170 8.99 10.29 10.03
N THR A 171 8.88 9.76 11.22
CA THR A 171 9.63 10.21 12.40
C THR A 171 10.47 9.08 12.94
#